data_f745de9ff746e7aa6303ad82bca5bfac
#
_entry.id   f745de9ff746e7aa6303ad82bca5bfac
#
_cell.length_a   1.000
_cell.length_b   1.000
_cell.length_c   1.000
_cell.angle_alpha   90.00
_cell.angle_beta   90.00
_cell.angle_gamma   90.00
#
_symmetry.space_group_name_H-M   'P 1'
#
loop_
_entity.id
_entity.type
_entity.pdbx_description
1 polymer ?
#
loop_
_entity_poly.entity_id
_entity_poly.type
_entity_poly.pdbx_seq_one_letter_code
_entity_poly.pdbx_strand_id
1 'polypeptide(L)'
;LTVAKSTDRVDDLYDRMANLEKEHELIIVPTTCGTGSEVTNISIINRTTKGVKVGLVSPAMFADEAALVPGMLLSLPYPVFATSSIDAMVHAVESYLSPNACALSELFSEKALHLILSCWKDAVANGGKDAWKKHALEFLRASNYAGIAFGHAGCAAVHAMAYPLGGVHHIPHGQANQLMFADVMRKYQEKKPIGKLNQLEELLGAELDVEPVF
;
A
#
# COMPACT_ATOMS: atom_id res chain seq x y z
N LEU A 1 -14.72 9.62 12.86
CA LEU A 1 -13.75 9.93 13.90
C LEU A 1 -13.68 11.42 14.21
N THR A 2 -13.22 12.22 13.27
CA THR A 2 -12.96 13.67 13.46
C THR A 2 -14.18 14.56 13.24
N VAL A 3 -15.31 13.99 12.79
CA VAL A 3 -16.56 14.73 12.51
C VAL A 3 -17.78 14.14 13.21
N ALA A 4 -17.62 13.12 14.02
CA ALA A 4 -18.77 12.41 14.62
C ALA A 4 -19.66 13.29 15.50
N LYS A 5 -19.10 14.35 16.08
CA LYS A 5 -19.81 15.35 16.90
C LYS A 5 -19.77 16.76 16.31
N SER A 6 -19.21 16.91 15.11
CA SER A 6 -19.02 18.17 14.42
C SER A 6 -20.13 18.39 13.38
N THR A 7 -20.44 19.64 13.09
CA THR A 7 -21.27 20.06 11.96
C THR A 7 -20.46 20.24 10.68
N ASP A 8 -19.18 19.96 10.71
CA ASP A 8 -18.28 20.13 9.57
C ASP A 8 -18.63 19.16 8.43
N ARG A 9 -18.43 19.62 7.23
CA ARG A 9 -18.42 18.77 6.04
C ARG A 9 -17.02 18.20 5.86
N VAL A 10 -16.92 17.03 5.20
CA VAL A 10 -15.62 16.40 4.92
C VAL A 10 -14.67 17.34 4.15
N ASP A 11 -15.23 18.20 3.27
CA ASP A 11 -14.44 19.19 2.54
C ASP A 11 -13.76 20.22 3.46
N ASP A 12 -14.40 20.58 4.59
CA ASP A 12 -13.87 21.60 5.52
C ASP A 12 -12.64 21.05 6.30
N LEU A 13 -12.51 19.73 6.41
CA LEU A 13 -11.39 19.10 7.10
C LEU A 13 -10.04 19.34 6.38
N TYR A 14 -10.06 19.54 5.06
CA TYR A 14 -8.84 19.80 4.30
C TYR A 14 -8.19 21.16 4.65
N ASP A 15 -8.98 22.11 5.09
CA ASP A 15 -8.48 23.45 5.45
C ASP A 15 -7.85 23.49 6.86
N ARG A 16 -8.07 22.43 7.65
CA ARG A 16 -7.58 22.34 9.04
C ARG A 16 -6.94 20.99 9.40
N MET A 17 -6.40 20.26 8.43
CA MET A 17 -5.83 18.91 8.62
C MET A 17 -4.89 18.80 9.81
N ALA A 18 -4.03 19.81 10.02
CA ALA A 18 -3.07 19.82 11.12
C ALA A 18 -3.70 19.96 12.52
N ASN A 19 -4.91 20.47 12.58
CA ASN A 19 -5.63 20.79 13.85
C ASN A 19 -6.86 19.89 14.07
N LEU A 20 -6.93 18.75 13.38
CA LEU A 20 -7.97 17.76 13.63
C LEU A 20 -7.71 17.05 14.96
N GLU A 21 -8.76 16.89 15.74
CA GLU A 21 -8.71 16.15 17.00
C GLU A 21 -9.44 14.83 16.87
N LYS A 22 -8.92 13.80 17.55
CA LYS A 22 -9.56 12.50 17.63
C LYS A 22 -10.62 12.54 18.74
N GLU A 23 -11.87 12.27 18.39
CA GLU A 23 -12.98 12.29 19.36
C GLU A 23 -13.31 10.90 19.93
N HIS A 24 -12.86 9.83 19.28
CA HIS A 24 -13.16 8.45 19.66
C HIS A 24 -11.94 7.57 19.45
N GLU A 25 -11.79 6.56 20.29
CA GLU A 25 -10.87 5.44 20.06
C GLU A 25 -11.21 4.75 18.73
N LEU A 26 -10.17 4.38 17.97
CA LEU A 26 -10.26 3.75 16.67
C LEU A 26 -9.51 2.43 16.67
N ILE A 27 -10.24 1.34 16.51
CA ILE A 27 -9.69 0.03 16.26
C ILE A 27 -9.93 -0.31 14.79
N ILE A 28 -8.89 -0.65 14.03
CA ILE A 28 -9.02 -1.03 12.61
C ILE A 28 -8.69 -2.51 12.43
N VAL A 29 -9.64 -3.21 11.80
CA VAL A 29 -9.48 -4.60 11.37
C VAL A 29 -9.46 -4.61 9.84
N PRO A 30 -8.30 -4.76 9.19
CA PRO A 30 -8.22 -4.75 7.73
C PRO A 30 -8.93 -5.96 7.12
N THR A 31 -9.67 -5.73 6.05
CA THR A 31 -10.38 -6.75 5.27
C THR A 31 -9.75 -7.02 3.91
N THR A 32 -8.67 -6.31 3.59
CA THR A 32 -7.81 -6.52 2.42
C THR A 32 -6.36 -6.51 2.85
N CYS A 33 -5.46 -6.97 2.00
CA CYS A 33 -4.02 -7.02 2.27
C CYS A 33 -3.24 -6.08 1.34
N GLY A 34 -3.64 -4.82 1.27
CA GLY A 34 -3.06 -3.86 0.32
C GLY A 34 -2.71 -2.52 0.93
N THR A 35 -3.70 -1.87 1.53
CA THR A 35 -3.63 -0.43 1.82
C THR A 35 -2.81 -0.08 3.07
N GLY A 36 -2.61 -1.01 4.01
CA GLY A 36 -2.00 -0.68 5.30
C GLY A 36 -2.71 0.44 6.08
N SER A 37 -4.02 0.65 5.83
CA SER A 37 -4.77 1.77 6.41
C SER A 37 -4.85 1.72 7.93
N GLU A 38 -4.67 0.54 8.52
CA GLU A 38 -4.70 0.32 9.96
C GLU A 38 -3.47 0.90 10.69
N VAL A 39 -2.43 1.25 9.96
CA VAL A 39 -1.18 1.82 10.51
C VAL A 39 -0.80 3.17 9.88
N THR A 40 -1.73 3.80 9.17
CA THR A 40 -1.49 5.08 8.51
C THR A 40 -2.48 6.15 8.97
N ASN A 41 -2.12 7.41 8.77
CA ASN A 41 -2.92 8.58 9.13
C ASN A 41 -3.50 9.30 7.92
N ILE A 42 -3.70 8.57 6.82
CA ILE A 42 -4.18 9.13 5.56
C ILE A 42 -5.49 8.48 5.11
N SER A 43 -6.39 9.30 4.59
CA SER A 43 -7.59 8.86 3.88
C SER A 43 -7.64 9.49 2.50
N ILE A 44 -7.59 8.66 1.45
CA ILE A 44 -7.66 9.13 0.07
C ILE A 44 -9.13 9.25 -0.34
N ILE A 45 -9.61 10.48 -0.50
CA ILE A 45 -11.02 10.79 -0.76
C ILE A 45 -11.18 11.40 -2.14
N ASN A 46 -12.22 10.97 -2.86
CA ASN A 46 -12.62 11.63 -4.09
C ASN A 46 -13.44 12.88 -3.75
N ARG A 47 -12.83 14.05 -3.88
CA ARG A 47 -13.50 15.36 -3.72
C ARG A 47 -14.31 15.67 -4.96
N THR A 48 -15.53 15.16 -5.02
CA THR A 48 -16.42 15.30 -6.19
C THR A 48 -16.70 16.76 -6.55
N THR A 49 -16.71 17.65 -5.55
CA THR A 49 -16.85 19.11 -5.75
C THR A 49 -15.71 19.75 -6.54
N LYS A 50 -14.51 19.14 -6.48
CA LYS A 50 -13.30 19.63 -7.17
C LYS A 50 -12.84 18.68 -8.29
N GLY A 51 -13.47 17.52 -8.46
CA GLY A 51 -13.09 16.51 -9.46
C GLY A 51 -11.70 15.92 -9.24
N VAL A 52 -11.20 15.89 -7.99
CA VAL A 52 -9.85 15.42 -7.68
C VAL A 52 -9.87 14.36 -6.58
N LYS A 53 -8.98 13.39 -6.70
CA LYS A 53 -8.71 12.41 -5.65
C LYS A 53 -7.49 12.87 -4.84
N VAL A 54 -7.67 13.11 -3.54
CA VAL A 54 -6.63 13.73 -2.70
C VAL A 54 -6.66 13.17 -1.28
N GLY A 55 -5.46 13.06 -0.67
CA GLY A 55 -5.30 12.60 0.70
C GLY A 55 -5.71 13.65 1.73
N LEU A 56 -6.50 13.23 2.71
CA LEU A 56 -6.68 13.90 3.98
C LEU A 56 -5.70 13.26 4.96
N VAL A 57 -4.79 14.04 5.51
CA VAL A 57 -3.69 13.55 6.38
C VAL A 57 -3.74 14.28 7.71
N SER A 58 -3.81 13.54 8.81
CA SER A 58 -3.74 14.12 10.16
C SER A 58 -3.27 13.10 11.18
N PRO A 59 -2.45 13.49 12.17
CA PRO A 59 -2.10 12.60 13.29
C PRO A 59 -3.32 12.04 14.03
N ALA A 60 -4.43 12.80 14.06
CA ALA A 60 -5.69 12.35 14.67
C ALA A 60 -6.31 11.13 13.98
N MET A 61 -5.87 10.77 12.78
CA MET A 61 -6.41 9.66 11.99
C MET A 61 -5.67 8.34 12.20
N PHE A 62 -4.56 8.31 12.94
CA PHE A 62 -3.95 7.04 13.32
C PHE A 62 -4.94 6.20 14.14
N ALA A 63 -5.01 4.90 13.87
CA ALA A 63 -5.70 3.97 14.74
C ALA A 63 -4.99 3.88 16.10
N ASP A 64 -5.75 3.60 17.16
CA ASP A 64 -5.21 3.30 18.49
C ASP A 64 -4.79 1.84 18.54
N GLU A 65 -5.49 0.99 17.79
CA GLU A 65 -5.19 -0.44 17.68
C GLU A 65 -5.42 -0.94 16.25
N ALA A 66 -4.51 -1.80 15.77
CA ALA A 66 -4.61 -2.52 14.51
C ALA A 66 -4.71 -4.03 14.78
N ALA A 67 -5.85 -4.64 14.46
CA ALA A 67 -6.09 -6.06 14.70
C ALA A 67 -6.03 -6.86 13.39
N LEU A 68 -4.98 -7.64 13.18
CA LEU A 68 -4.80 -8.48 11.99
C LEU A 68 -5.51 -9.82 12.17
N VAL A 69 -6.69 -9.96 11.57
CA VAL A 69 -7.55 -11.15 11.69
C VAL A 69 -7.57 -11.89 10.34
N PRO A 70 -6.82 -13.00 10.16
CA PRO A 70 -6.68 -13.70 8.88
C PRO A 70 -8.03 -14.15 8.29
N GLY A 71 -8.98 -14.52 9.14
CA GLY A 71 -10.32 -14.93 8.72
C GLY A 71 -11.07 -13.89 7.88
N MET A 72 -10.75 -12.60 8.03
CA MET A 72 -11.36 -11.52 7.25
C MET A 72 -10.97 -11.56 5.77
N LEU A 73 -9.82 -12.15 5.43
CA LEU A 73 -9.37 -12.28 4.04
C LEU A 73 -9.97 -13.50 3.32
N LEU A 74 -10.40 -14.52 4.04
CA LEU A 74 -10.76 -15.82 3.43
C LEU A 74 -11.95 -15.75 2.48
N SER A 75 -12.79 -14.72 2.60
CA SER A 75 -13.93 -14.47 1.72
C SER A 75 -13.62 -13.56 0.53
N LEU A 76 -12.39 -13.01 0.42
CA LEU A 76 -12.03 -12.14 -0.69
C LEU A 76 -12.10 -12.87 -2.04
N PRO A 77 -12.72 -12.25 -3.05
CA PRO A 77 -12.57 -12.71 -4.43
C PRO A 77 -11.10 -12.65 -4.86
N TYR A 78 -10.64 -13.67 -5.59
CA TYR A 78 -9.24 -13.74 -6.04
C TYR A 78 -8.75 -12.44 -6.75
N PRO A 79 -9.51 -11.80 -7.67
CA PRO A 79 -9.04 -10.56 -8.29
C PRO A 79 -8.80 -9.43 -7.30
N VAL A 80 -9.62 -9.33 -6.24
CA VAL A 80 -9.46 -8.31 -5.19
C VAL A 80 -8.23 -8.62 -4.34
N PHE A 81 -8.05 -9.89 -3.95
CA PHE A 81 -6.85 -10.33 -3.26
C PHE A 81 -5.59 -10.03 -4.08
N ALA A 82 -5.54 -10.45 -5.35
CA ALA A 82 -4.38 -10.29 -6.21
C ALA A 82 -3.99 -8.82 -6.36
N THR A 83 -4.95 -7.95 -6.70
CA THR A 83 -4.65 -6.52 -6.88
C THR A 83 -4.30 -5.82 -5.57
N SER A 84 -4.90 -6.21 -4.44
CA SER A 84 -4.54 -5.63 -3.15
C SER A 84 -3.15 -6.07 -2.67
N SER A 85 -2.77 -7.32 -2.84
CA SER A 85 -1.41 -7.78 -2.48
C SER A 85 -0.32 -7.16 -3.35
N ILE A 86 -0.61 -6.89 -4.63
CA ILE A 86 0.28 -6.12 -5.52
C ILE A 86 0.38 -4.67 -5.04
N ASP A 87 -0.70 -4.06 -4.59
CA ASP A 87 -0.70 -2.72 -4.02
C ASP A 87 0.24 -2.60 -2.82
N ALA A 88 0.19 -3.57 -1.89
CA ALA A 88 1.14 -3.65 -0.78
C ALA A 88 2.60 -3.81 -1.25
N MET A 89 2.83 -4.60 -2.29
CA MET A 89 4.16 -4.74 -2.90
C MET A 89 4.64 -3.38 -3.46
N VAL A 90 3.79 -2.66 -4.18
CA VAL A 90 4.13 -1.34 -4.73
C VAL A 90 4.41 -0.34 -3.61
N HIS A 91 3.62 -0.33 -2.53
CA HIS A 91 3.89 0.49 -1.34
C HIS A 91 5.30 0.22 -0.79
N ALA A 92 5.66 -1.06 -0.62
CA ALA A 92 6.96 -1.44 -0.09
C ALA A 92 8.11 -1.02 -1.03
N VAL A 93 7.97 -1.24 -2.35
CA VAL A 93 8.98 -0.83 -3.35
C VAL A 93 9.17 0.69 -3.36
N GLU A 94 8.08 1.46 -3.46
CA GLU A 94 8.17 2.92 -3.51
C GLU A 94 8.70 3.52 -2.22
N SER A 95 8.35 2.96 -1.06
CA SER A 95 8.90 3.36 0.23
C SER A 95 10.40 3.10 0.32
N TYR A 96 10.84 1.93 -0.14
CA TYR A 96 12.26 1.56 -0.16
C TYR A 96 13.10 2.51 -1.04
N LEU A 97 12.56 2.86 -2.21
CA LEU A 97 13.23 3.76 -3.16
C LEU A 97 13.04 5.24 -2.85
N SER A 98 12.21 5.58 -1.88
CA SER A 98 11.89 6.97 -1.53
C SER A 98 13.13 7.75 -1.09
N PRO A 99 13.26 9.03 -1.47
CA PRO A 99 14.30 9.90 -0.92
C PRO A 99 14.13 10.16 0.59
N ASN A 100 12.95 9.89 1.15
CA ASN A 100 12.65 10.01 2.58
C ASN A 100 12.83 8.67 3.33
N ALA A 101 13.28 7.61 2.64
CA ALA A 101 13.53 6.33 3.27
C ALA A 101 14.62 6.44 4.34
N CYS A 102 14.42 5.71 5.42
CA CYS A 102 15.40 5.55 6.51
C CYS A 102 15.53 4.07 6.87
N ALA A 103 16.52 3.71 7.65
CA ALA A 103 16.79 2.33 8.04
C ALA A 103 15.55 1.58 8.56
N LEU A 104 14.67 2.28 9.31
CA LEU A 104 13.43 1.67 9.83
C LEU A 104 12.42 1.38 8.70
N SER A 105 12.17 2.35 7.81
CA SER A 105 11.24 2.15 6.69
C SER A 105 11.76 1.12 5.69
N GLU A 106 13.08 1.09 5.44
CA GLU A 106 13.73 0.09 4.60
C GLU A 106 13.55 -1.32 5.16
N LEU A 107 13.79 -1.52 6.47
CA LEU A 107 13.57 -2.80 7.15
C LEU A 107 12.13 -3.32 6.96
N PHE A 108 11.13 -2.45 7.14
CA PHE A 108 9.73 -2.84 6.95
C PHE A 108 9.40 -3.12 5.49
N SER A 109 9.95 -2.34 4.54
CA SER A 109 9.79 -2.56 3.11
C SER A 109 10.35 -3.92 2.69
N GLU A 110 11.59 -4.23 3.06
CA GLU A 110 12.24 -5.51 2.77
C GLU A 110 11.45 -6.69 3.36
N LYS A 111 11.00 -6.57 4.60
CA LYS A 111 10.22 -7.61 5.24
C LYS A 111 8.86 -7.82 4.58
N ALA A 112 8.21 -6.74 4.15
CA ALA A 112 6.96 -6.82 3.38
C ALA A 112 7.17 -7.53 2.05
N LEU A 113 8.20 -7.14 1.28
CA LEU A 113 8.55 -7.76 0.01
C LEU A 113 8.86 -9.24 0.15
N HIS A 114 9.70 -9.61 1.11
CA HIS A 114 10.00 -11.01 1.40
C HIS A 114 8.74 -11.84 1.65
N LEU A 115 7.83 -11.37 2.51
CA LEU A 115 6.59 -12.08 2.82
C LEU A 115 5.68 -12.20 1.60
N ILE A 116 5.47 -11.12 0.85
CA ILE A 116 4.58 -11.13 -0.33
C ILE A 116 5.12 -12.10 -1.37
N LEU A 117 6.39 -12.00 -1.73
CA LEU A 117 6.98 -12.78 -2.81
C LEU A 117 7.08 -14.26 -2.45
N SER A 118 7.52 -14.60 -1.23
CA SER A 118 7.58 -16.00 -0.79
C SER A 118 6.19 -16.64 -0.75
N CYS A 119 5.17 -15.93 -0.27
CA CYS A 119 3.80 -16.44 -0.25
C CYS A 119 3.20 -16.58 -1.64
N TRP A 120 3.47 -15.64 -2.56
CA TRP A 120 3.07 -15.74 -3.96
C TRP A 120 3.76 -16.91 -4.67
N LYS A 121 5.08 -17.07 -4.48
CA LYS A 121 5.84 -18.18 -5.04
C LYS A 121 5.23 -19.53 -4.63
N ASP A 122 4.94 -19.68 -3.34
CA ASP A 122 4.32 -20.91 -2.83
C ASP A 122 2.87 -21.09 -3.33
N ALA A 123 2.07 -20.04 -3.39
CA ALA A 123 0.70 -20.10 -3.89
C ALA A 123 0.64 -20.49 -5.37
N VAL A 124 1.56 -19.96 -6.20
CA VAL A 124 1.66 -20.29 -7.63
C VAL A 124 2.13 -21.73 -7.81
N ALA A 125 3.14 -22.17 -7.06
CA ALA A 125 3.67 -23.54 -7.14
C ALA A 125 2.65 -24.61 -6.74
N ASN A 126 1.80 -24.32 -5.76
CA ASN A 126 0.79 -25.24 -5.24
C ASN A 126 -0.56 -25.19 -6.00
N GLY A 127 -0.69 -24.28 -6.95
CA GLY A 127 -1.80 -24.19 -7.91
C GLY A 127 -3.16 -23.85 -7.33
N GLY A 128 -3.97 -23.19 -8.17
CA GLY A 128 -5.36 -22.88 -7.85
C GLY A 128 -5.59 -21.51 -7.21
N LYS A 129 -6.80 -20.97 -7.45
CA LYS A 129 -7.19 -19.61 -7.06
C LYS A 129 -7.27 -19.38 -5.55
N ASP A 130 -7.29 -20.45 -4.76
CA ASP A 130 -7.44 -20.39 -3.30
C ASP A 130 -6.15 -20.73 -2.55
N ALA A 131 -5.07 -21.09 -3.25
CA ALA A 131 -3.80 -21.51 -2.65
C ALA A 131 -3.17 -20.45 -1.72
N TRP A 132 -3.44 -19.16 -1.98
CA TRP A 132 -2.98 -18.04 -1.16
C TRP A 132 -3.61 -18.00 0.25
N LYS A 133 -4.80 -18.59 0.43
CA LYS A 133 -5.57 -18.48 1.69
C LYS A 133 -4.84 -19.02 2.91
N LYS A 134 -3.98 -20.02 2.72
CA LYS A 134 -3.13 -20.55 3.80
C LYS A 134 -2.12 -19.52 4.33
N HIS A 135 -1.81 -18.50 3.53
CA HIS A 135 -0.89 -17.39 3.85
C HIS A 135 -1.62 -16.09 4.20
N ALA A 136 -2.91 -16.14 4.56
CA ALA A 136 -3.70 -14.96 4.82
C ALA A 136 -3.09 -14.06 5.91
N LEU A 137 -2.49 -14.63 6.96
CA LEU A 137 -1.84 -13.88 8.02
C LEU A 137 -0.56 -13.18 7.50
N GLU A 138 0.22 -13.88 6.70
CA GLU A 138 1.47 -13.36 6.12
C GLU A 138 1.17 -12.20 5.16
N PHE A 139 0.14 -12.30 4.34
CA PHE A 139 -0.30 -11.19 3.48
C PHE A 139 -0.81 -9.99 4.28
N LEU A 140 -1.55 -10.19 5.38
CA LEU A 140 -1.92 -9.10 6.28
C LEU A 140 -0.71 -8.45 6.93
N ARG A 141 0.24 -9.23 7.43
CA ARG A 141 1.48 -8.72 8.01
C ARG A 141 2.29 -7.93 6.99
N ALA A 142 2.39 -8.45 5.77
CA ALA A 142 3.11 -7.76 4.70
C ALA A 142 2.47 -6.42 4.33
N SER A 143 1.15 -6.37 4.20
CA SER A 143 0.41 -5.13 3.98
C SER A 143 0.60 -4.14 5.14
N ASN A 144 0.57 -4.62 6.38
CA ASN A 144 0.82 -3.81 7.57
C ASN A 144 2.26 -3.23 7.56
N TYR A 145 3.27 -4.05 7.29
CA TYR A 145 4.66 -3.59 7.20
C TYR A 145 4.87 -2.58 6.06
N ALA A 146 4.28 -2.85 4.88
CA ALA A 146 4.28 -1.89 3.79
C ALA A 146 3.60 -0.58 4.19
N GLY A 147 2.50 -0.65 4.95
CA GLY A 147 1.79 0.49 5.52
C GLY A 147 2.67 1.34 6.45
N ILE A 148 3.40 0.70 7.37
CA ILE A 148 4.36 1.38 8.25
C ILE A 148 5.46 2.05 7.43
N ALA A 149 6.00 1.35 6.43
CA ALA A 149 7.08 1.87 5.58
C ALA A 149 6.62 3.11 4.80
N PHE A 150 5.51 3.02 4.05
CA PHE A 150 5.06 4.14 3.24
C PHE A 150 4.44 5.27 4.07
N GLY A 151 3.85 4.98 5.20
CA GLY A 151 3.37 5.98 6.14
C GLY A 151 4.50 6.90 6.64
N HIS A 152 5.74 6.38 6.67
CA HIS A 152 6.94 7.12 7.04
C HIS A 152 7.66 7.73 5.82
N ALA A 153 7.91 6.94 4.78
CA ALA A 153 8.73 7.33 3.63
C ALA A 153 7.92 7.92 2.46
N GLY A 154 6.60 7.74 2.45
CA GLY A 154 5.72 8.14 1.36
C GLY A 154 5.72 7.15 0.19
N CYS A 155 4.82 7.43 -0.76
CA CYS A 155 4.76 6.80 -2.08
C CYS A 155 5.37 7.71 -3.15
N ALA A 156 5.55 7.19 -4.37
CA ALA A 156 6.25 7.90 -5.44
C ALA A 156 5.47 7.88 -6.77
N ALA A 157 6.18 7.68 -7.89
CA ALA A 157 5.62 7.90 -9.22
C ALA A 157 4.57 6.86 -9.64
N VAL A 158 4.64 5.62 -9.15
CA VAL A 158 3.63 4.59 -9.49
C VAL A 158 2.26 5.05 -8.99
N HIS A 159 2.15 5.39 -7.71
CA HIS A 159 0.90 5.90 -7.14
C HIS A 159 0.45 7.21 -7.77
N ALA A 160 1.39 8.14 -8.00
CA ALA A 160 1.06 9.43 -8.61
C ALA A 160 0.47 9.25 -10.02
N MET A 161 1.00 8.34 -10.82
CA MET A 161 0.50 8.05 -12.17
C MET A 161 -0.76 7.18 -12.17
N ALA A 162 -0.99 6.39 -11.11
CA ALA A 162 -2.19 5.58 -10.97
C ALA A 162 -3.44 6.41 -10.59
N TYR A 163 -3.29 7.56 -9.94
CA TYR A 163 -4.43 8.38 -9.51
C TYR A 163 -5.36 8.83 -10.65
N PRO A 164 -4.87 9.32 -11.81
CA PRO A 164 -5.75 9.64 -12.94
C PRO A 164 -6.52 8.41 -13.46
N LEU A 165 -5.89 7.23 -13.46
CA LEU A 165 -6.56 6.00 -13.90
C LEU A 165 -7.75 5.65 -12.98
N GLY A 166 -7.59 5.82 -11.68
CA GLY A 166 -8.66 5.62 -10.72
C GLY A 166 -9.69 6.75 -10.73
N GLY A 167 -9.25 8.02 -10.81
CA GLY A 167 -10.13 9.19 -10.73
C GLY A 167 -10.98 9.43 -11.97
N VAL A 168 -10.41 9.23 -13.16
CA VAL A 168 -11.06 9.51 -14.45
C VAL A 168 -11.66 8.24 -15.07
N HIS A 169 -10.90 7.14 -15.04
CA HIS A 169 -11.27 5.90 -15.73
C HIS A 169 -11.88 4.84 -14.80
N HIS A 170 -12.00 5.14 -13.51
CA HIS A 170 -12.58 4.26 -12.49
C HIS A 170 -11.91 2.87 -12.39
N ILE A 171 -10.62 2.78 -12.77
CA ILE A 171 -9.85 1.55 -12.61
C ILE A 171 -9.58 1.34 -11.11
N PRO A 172 -9.81 0.11 -10.57
CA PRO A 172 -9.50 -0.21 -9.19
C PRO A 172 -8.05 0.13 -8.82
N HIS A 173 -7.81 0.66 -7.62
CA HIS A 173 -6.53 1.23 -7.21
C HIS A 173 -5.34 0.28 -7.39
N GLY A 174 -5.40 -0.92 -6.84
CA GLY A 174 -4.32 -1.90 -6.98
C GLY A 174 -4.09 -2.33 -8.43
N GLN A 175 -5.13 -2.38 -9.26
CA GLN A 175 -4.99 -2.63 -10.69
C GLN A 175 -4.32 -1.46 -11.42
N ALA A 176 -4.65 -0.22 -11.06
CA ALA A 176 -4.00 0.97 -11.62
C ALA A 176 -2.51 1.01 -11.28
N ASN A 177 -2.15 0.69 -10.03
CA ASN A 177 -0.76 0.58 -9.60
C ASN A 177 -0.02 -0.54 -10.36
N GLN A 178 -0.64 -1.70 -10.51
CA GLN A 178 -0.07 -2.82 -11.29
C GLN A 178 0.24 -2.41 -12.73
N LEU A 179 -0.68 -1.69 -13.40
CA LEU A 179 -0.49 -1.23 -14.77
C LEU A 179 0.69 -0.25 -14.92
N MET A 180 0.91 0.60 -13.92
CA MET A 180 1.96 1.61 -13.95
C MET A 180 3.33 1.08 -13.50
N PHE A 181 3.35 0.01 -12.70
CA PHE A 181 4.54 -0.44 -11.98
C PHE A 181 5.74 -0.71 -12.87
N ALA A 182 5.59 -1.60 -13.86
CA ALA A 182 6.70 -2.02 -14.71
C ALA A 182 7.30 -0.86 -15.53
N ASP A 183 6.44 0.00 -16.07
CA ASP A 183 6.89 1.13 -16.90
C ASP A 183 7.59 2.21 -16.06
N VAL A 184 7.12 2.46 -14.85
CA VAL A 184 7.78 3.40 -13.92
C VAL A 184 9.14 2.85 -13.49
N MET A 185 9.24 1.56 -13.11
CA MET A 185 10.53 0.95 -12.73
C MET A 185 11.53 0.99 -13.89
N ARG A 186 11.08 0.67 -15.12
CA ARG A 186 11.92 0.78 -16.31
C ARG A 186 12.42 2.21 -16.53
N LYS A 187 11.57 3.22 -16.31
CA LYS A 187 11.97 4.63 -16.41
C LYS A 187 12.96 5.05 -15.33
N TYR A 188 12.84 4.52 -14.13
CA TYR A 188 13.83 4.76 -13.09
C TYR A 188 15.19 4.18 -13.48
N GLN A 189 15.22 2.97 -14.01
CA GLN A 189 16.45 2.32 -14.46
C GLN A 189 17.12 3.09 -15.62
N GLU A 190 16.34 3.53 -16.62
CA GLU A 190 16.86 4.30 -17.75
C GLU A 190 17.42 5.68 -17.32
N LYS A 191 16.75 6.36 -16.41
CA LYS A 191 17.09 7.75 -16.07
C LYS A 191 18.18 7.87 -15.04
N LYS A 192 18.22 6.97 -14.08
CA LYS A 192 19.14 7.05 -12.96
C LYS A 192 19.27 5.67 -12.31
N PRO A 193 20.14 4.79 -12.82
CA PRO A 193 20.45 3.55 -12.12
C PRO A 193 21.08 3.94 -10.78
N ILE A 194 20.30 3.82 -9.71
CA ILE A 194 20.73 4.10 -8.35
C ILE A 194 21.03 2.79 -7.64
N GLY A 195 22.02 2.79 -6.77
CA GLY A 195 22.42 1.59 -6.03
C GLY A 195 21.27 0.90 -5.29
N LYS A 196 20.31 1.67 -4.76
CA LYS A 196 19.10 1.12 -4.15
C LYS A 196 18.20 0.36 -5.11
N LEU A 197 18.09 0.80 -6.37
CA LEU A 197 17.30 0.07 -7.36
C LEU A 197 17.96 -1.29 -7.67
N ASN A 198 19.27 -1.32 -7.82
CA ASN A 198 20.00 -2.57 -8.02
C ASN A 198 19.88 -3.51 -6.81
N GLN A 199 19.96 -2.98 -5.58
CA GLN A 199 19.72 -3.76 -4.36
C GLN A 199 18.31 -4.35 -4.32
N LEU A 200 17.31 -3.58 -4.75
CA LEU A 200 15.93 -4.05 -4.86
C LEU A 200 15.81 -5.16 -5.91
N GLU A 201 16.43 -5.01 -7.06
CA GLU A 201 16.46 -6.04 -8.13
C GLU A 201 17.10 -7.34 -7.64
N GLU A 202 18.21 -7.25 -6.92
CA GLU A 202 18.86 -8.40 -6.30
C GLU A 202 17.93 -9.09 -5.27
N LEU A 203 17.28 -8.32 -4.43
CA LEU A 203 16.32 -8.83 -3.43
C LEU A 203 15.12 -9.51 -4.11
N LEU A 204 14.52 -8.87 -5.11
CA LEU A 204 13.39 -9.43 -5.86
C LEU A 204 13.81 -10.69 -6.65
N GLY A 205 15.00 -10.68 -7.27
CA GLY A 205 15.55 -11.81 -7.99
C GLY A 205 15.79 -13.02 -7.07
N ALA A 206 16.39 -12.79 -5.90
CA ALA A 206 16.65 -13.83 -4.91
C ALA A 206 15.35 -14.47 -4.39
N GLU A 207 14.32 -13.66 -4.09
CA GLU A 207 13.03 -14.16 -3.61
C GLU A 207 12.25 -14.94 -4.67
N LEU A 208 12.31 -14.50 -5.92
CA LEU A 208 11.60 -15.15 -7.04
C LEU A 208 12.39 -16.31 -7.67
N ASP A 209 13.67 -16.48 -7.34
CA ASP A 209 14.56 -17.44 -7.95
C ASP A 209 14.63 -17.26 -9.50
N VAL A 210 14.73 -16.01 -9.91
CA VAL A 210 14.85 -15.58 -11.30
C VAL A 210 15.98 -14.56 -11.44
N GLU A 211 16.57 -14.47 -12.62
CA GLU A 211 17.50 -13.39 -12.89
C GLU A 211 16.78 -12.03 -12.91
N PRO A 212 17.45 -10.94 -12.48
CA PRO A 212 16.87 -9.59 -12.52
C PRO A 212 16.37 -9.25 -13.92
N VAL A 213 15.13 -8.77 -14.02
CA VAL A 213 14.42 -8.59 -15.31
C VAL A 213 14.34 -7.11 -15.73
N PHE A 214 15.00 -6.19 -15.01
CA PHE A 214 14.92 -4.75 -15.30
C PHE A 214 16.18 -4.23 -15.97
#